data_cb8b08a3daa4365efea20269bc019541
#
_entry.id   cb8b08a3daa4365efea20269bc019541
#
_cell.length_a   1.000
_cell.length_b   1.000
_cell.length_c   1.000
_cell.angle_alpha   90.00
_cell.angle_beta   90.00
_cell.angle_gamma   90.00
#
_symmetry.space_group_name_H-M   'P 1'
#
loop_
_entity.id
_entity.type
_entity.pdbx_description
1 polymer ?
#
loop_
_entity_poly.entity_id
_entity_poly.type
_entity_poly.pdbx_seq_one_letter_code
_entity_poly.pdbx_strand_id
1 'polypeptide(L)'
;MSSFASRVRVSQVSILAVAAACILSFTASAGAQVKNPEAAKIKNPVKATPESIAAGKTAYGKYCKFCHNEDGTGNGALAPKDTHPPNLVDATWDHGSTDGEIFTSIKEGIGPKFDMKPMKAKMMDTDIWNVVNYLHSIAKK
;
A
#
# COMPACT_ATOMS: atom_id res chain seq x y z
N MET A 1 -3.98 -39.80 -78.98
CA MET A 1 -4.83 -39.74 -77.78
C MET A 1 -3.96 -39.09 -76.72
N SER A 2 -4.09 -37.78 -76.62
CA SER A 2 -3.19 -36.91 -75.84
C SER A 2 -3.88 -36.52 -74.56
N SER A 3 -3.27 -36.94 -73.44
CA SER A 3 -3.75 -36.55 -72.12
C SER A 3 -3.08 -35.26 -71.68
N PHE A 4 -3.84 -34.19 -71.59
CA PHE A 4 -3.43 -32.91 -71.08
C PHE A 4 -3.53 -32.89 -69.57
N ALA A 5 -2.43 -33.03 -68.85
CA ALA A 5 -2.38 -32.83 -67.41
C ALA A 5 -2.13 -31.35 -67.13
N SER A 6 -3.21 -30.65 -66.77
CA SER A 6 -3.14 -29.28 -66.34
C SER A 6 -2.55 -29.22 -64.91
N ARG A 7 -1.34 -28.70 -64.81
CA ARG A 7 -0.71 -28.42 -63.49
C ARG A 7 -1.24 -27.11 -62.96
N VAL A 8 -2.13 -27.16 -62.01
CA VAL A 8 -2.52 -26.01 -61.21
C VAL A 8 -1.34 -25.62 -60.32
N ARG A 9 -0.71 -24.50 -60.64
CA ARG A 9 0.25 -23.90 -59.75
C ARG A 9 -0.48 -23.17 -58.62
N VAL A 10 -0.51 -23.79 -57.46
CA VAL A 10 -0.96 -23.12 -56.23
C VAL A 10 0.15 -22.12 -55.85
N SER A 11 -0.13 -20.86 -56.09
CA SER A 11 0.70 -19.77 -55.64
C SER A 11 0.64 -19.75 -54.12
N GLN A 12 1.77 -20.03 -53.48
CA GLN A 12 1.89 -19.86 -52.01
C GLN A 12 1.87 -18.36 -51.71
N VAL A 13 0.70 -17.85 -51.42
CA VAL A 13 0.56 -16.53 -50.82
C VAL A 13 1.05 -16.68 -49.38
N SER A 14 2.26 -16.17 -49.16
CA SER A 14 2.81 -16.06 -47.81
C SER A 14 1.91 -15.15 -47.00
N ILE A 15 1.08 -15.75 -46.16
CA ILE A 15 0.33 -15.04 -45.12
C ILE A 15 1.35 -14.72 -44.02
N LEU A 16 1.97 -13.55 -44.14
CA LEU A 16 2.66 -12.91 -43.03
C LEU A 16 1.56 -12.52 -42.00
N ALA A 17 1.31 -13.43 -41.10
CA ALA A 17 0.54 -13.14 -39.89
C ALA A 17 1.36 -12.14 -39.06
N VAL A 18 1.02 -10.86 -39.18
CA VAL A 18 1.47 -9.83 -38.25
C VAL A 18 0.76 -10.10 -36.93
N ALA A 19 1.39 -10.91 -36.08
CA ALA A 19 0.99 -11.04 -34.69
C ALA A 19 1.38 -9.70 -34.01
N ALA A 20 0.46 -8.74 -34.04
CA ALA A 20 0.51 -7.57 -33.19
C ALA A 20 0.33 -8.07 -31.74
N ALA A 21 1.45 -8.40 -31.09
CA ALA A 21 1.49 -8.63 -29.66
C ALA A 21 1.16 -7.30 -28.96
N CYS A 22 -0.13 -7.09 -28.66
CA CYS A 22 -0.56 -6.12 -27.68
C CYS A 22 0.02 -6.57 -26.34
N ILE A 23 1.22 -6.13 -26.01
CA ILE A 23 1.74 -6.18 -24.67
C ILE A 23 0.88 -5.20 -23.87
N LEU A 24 -0.21 -5.71 -23.29
CA LEU A 24 -0.92 -5.03 -22.23
C LEU A 24 0.08 -4.95 -21.07
N SER A 25 0.75 -3.83 -20.97
CA SER A 25 1.52 -3.48 -19.79
C SER A 25 0.53 -3.36 -18.65
N PHE A 26 0.33 -4.47 -17.92
CA PHE A 26 -0.36 -4.47 -16.64
C PHE A 26 0.56 -3.68 -15.70
N THR A 27 0.35 -2.38 -15.61
CA THR A 27 0.89 -1.59 -14.50
C THR A 27 0.15 -2.10 -13.27
N ALA A 28 0.79 -3.01 -12.54
CA ALA A 28 0.33 -3.39 -11.22
C ALA A 28 0.39 -2.12 -10.38
N SER A 29 -0.73 -1.43 -10.28
CA SER A 29 -0.94 -0.45 -9.23
C SER A 29 -0.72 -1.21 -7.92
N ALA A 30 0.28 -0.82 -7.13
CA ALA A 30 0.47 -1.39 -5.80
C ALA A 30 -0.81 -1.08 -5.00
N GLY A 31 -1.76 -1.99 -5.06
CA GLY A 31 -3.02 -1.88 -4.35
C GLY A 31 -2.76 -1.94 -2.85
N ALA A 32 -3.60 -1.27 -2.08
CA ALA A 32 -3.54 -1.35 -0.62
C ALA A 32 -3.57 -2.81 -0.17
N GLN A 33 -2.65 -3.19 0.71
CA GLN A 33 -2.59 -4.53 1.28
C GLN A 33 -3.66 -4.66 2.37
N VAL A 34 -4.72 -5.41 2.08
CA VAL A 34 -5.82 -5.61 3.02
C VAL A 34 -5.52 -6.83 3.89
N LYS A 35 -5.48 -6.65 5.20
CA LYS A 35 -5.28 -7.69 6.22
C LYS A 35 -6.48 -7.79 7.17
N ASN A 36 -7.21 -6.69 7.34
CA ASN A 36 -8.44 -6.62 8.11
C ASN A 36 -9.58 -6.07 7.24
N PRO A 37 -10.38 -6.94 6.58
CA PRO A 37 -11.41 -6.51 5.64
C PRO A 37 -12.49 -5.59 6.25
N GLU A 38 -12.79 -5.73 7.53
CA GLU A 38 -13.77 -4.86 8.19
C GLU A 38 -13.19 -3.46 8.41
N ALA A 39 -11.97 -3.38 8.92
CA ALA A 39 -11.29 -2.09 9.06
C ALA A 39 -11.05 -1.42 7.69
N ALA A 40 -10.75 -2.19 6.66
CA ALA A 40 -10.53 -1.67 5.31
C ALA A 40 -11.74 -0.94 4.70
N LYS A 41 -12.95 -1.20 5.20
CA LYS A 41 -14.18 -0.51 4.79
C LYS A 41 -14.27 0.92 5.34
N ILE A 42 -13.54 1.21 6.41
CA ILE A 42 -13.57 2.52 7.07
C ILE A 42 -12.76 3.50 6.22
N LYS A 43 -13.41 4.58 5.81
CA LYS A 43 -12.78 5.64 5.01
C LYS A 43 -12.31 6.76 5.92
N ASN A 44 -11.18 7.35 5.60
CA ASN A 44 -10.71 8.53 6.30
C ASN A 44 -11.66 9.72 6.06
N PRO A 45 -12.34 10.26 7.09
CA PRO A 45 -13.22 11.41 6.93
C PRO A 45 -12.43 12.73 6.79
N VAL A 46 -11.13 12.71 7.10
CA VAL A 46 -10.26 13.89 7.03
C VAL A 46 -9.53 13.90 5.69
N LYS A 47 -9.76 14.93 4.89
CA LYS A 47 -9.07 15.07 3.59
C LYS A 47 -7.55 15.22 3.80
N ALA A 48 -6.77 14.61 2.92
CA ALA A 48 -5.32 14.72 2.90
C ALA A 48 -4.89 16.10 2.33
N THR A 49 -5.03 17.15 3.12
CA THR A 49 -4.56 18.50 2.79
C THR A 49 -3.16 18.73 3.39
N PRO A 50 -2.42 19.74 2.94
CA PRO A 50 -1.15 20.10 3.54
C PRO A 50 -1.25 20.33 5.06
N GLU A 51 -2.34 20.93 5.53
CA GLU A 51 -2.60 21.19 6.95
C GLU A 51 -2.82 19.90 7.74
N SER A 52 -3.63 18.98 7.21
CA SER A 52 -3.86 17.66 7.82
C SER A 52 -2.56 16.85 7.89
N ILE A 53 -1.77 16.86 6.82
CA ILE A 53 -0.47 16.17 6.78
C ILE A 53 0.49 16.78 7.79
N ALA A 54 0.54 18.11 7.92
CA ALA A 54 1.39 18.80 8.91
C ALA A 54 0.94 18.49 10.35
N ALA A 55 -0.36 18.47 10.61
CA ALA A 55 -0.92 18.05 11.90
C ALA A 55 -0.55 16.60 12.21
N GLY A 56 -0.69 15.71 11.23
CA GLY A 56 -0.29 14.31 11.34
C GLY A 56 1.20 14.13 11.64
N LYS A 57 2.07 14.88 10.96
CA LYS A 57 3.51 14.90 11.24
C LYS A 57 3.80 15.32 12.68
N THR A 58 3.11 16.34 13.16
CA THR A 58 3.26 16.83 14.55
C THR A 58 2.84 15.74 15.54
N ALA A 59 1.68 15.11 15.33
CA ALA A 59 1.20 14.02 16.18
C ALA A 59 2.13 12.80 16.12
N TYR A 60 2.61 12.44 14.95
CA TYR A 60 3.59 11.36 14.75
C TYR A 60 4.88 11.65 15.54
N GLY A 61 5.42 12.85 15.45
CA GLY A 61 6.61 13.29 16.20
C GLY A 61 6.42 13.20 17.72
N LYS A 62 5.19 13.38 18.20
CA LYS A 62 4.88 13.33 19.64
C LYS A 62 4.69 11.90 20.16
N TYR A 63 4.08 11.00 19.38
CA TYR A 63 3.60 9.71 19.88
C TYR A 63 4.24 8.49 19.22
N CYS A 64 4.73 8.60 17.99
CA CYS A 64 5.09 7.45 17.16
C CYS A 64 6.59 7.29 16.92
N LYS A 65 7.32 8.39 16.70
CA LYS A 65 8.73 8.39 16.28
C LYS A 65 9.66 7.63 17.20
N PHE A 66 9.35 7.56 18.49
CA PHE A 66 10.20 6.91 19.47
C PHE A 66 10.36 5.40 19.24
N CYS A 67 9.34 4.77 18.65
CA CYS A 67 9.35 3.36 18.27
C CYS A 67 9.54 3.19 16.74
N HIS A 68 8.90 4.05 15.92
CA HIS A 68 8.91 3.94 14.47
C HIS A 68 9.99 4.74 13.77
N ASN A 69 10.87 5.41 14.53
CA ASN A 69 11.87 6.37 14.06
C ASN A 69 11.25 7.64 13.43
N GLU A 70 12.06 8.68 13.28
CA GLU A 70 11.58 9.98 12.78
C GLU A 70 11.16 9.95 11.32
N ASP A 71 11.80 9.10 10.53
CA ASP A 71 11.54 8.88 9.11
C ASP A 71 10.54 7.73 8.81
N GLY A 72 10.01 7.08 9.84
CA GLY A 72 9.05 5.98 9.70
C GLY A 72 9.65 4.63 9.33
N THR A 73 10.98 4.49 9.32
CA THR A 73 11.65 3.24 8.89
C THR A 73 11.64 2.12 9.94
N GLY A 74 11.07 2.36 11.12
CA GLY A 74 11.15 1.44 12.26
C GLY A 74 12.45 1.62 13.07
N ASN A 75 12.69 0.73 14.02
CA ASN A 75 13.90 0.72 14.85
C ASN A 75 14.16 2.03 15.65
N GLY A 76 13.10 2.68 16.10
CA GLY A 76 13.22 3.85 16.96
C GLY A 76 13.89 3.52 18.30
N ALA A 77 14.52 4.50 18.90
CA ALA A 77 15.36 4.34 20.11
C ALA A 77 14.62 3.79 21.34
N LEU A 78 13.30 3.91 21.41
CA LEU A 78 12.45 3.40 22.48
C LEU A 78 11.60 2.19 22.06
N ALA A 79 11.89 1.57 20.92
CA ALA A 79 11.28 0.30 20.56
C ALA A 79 11.64 -0.75 21.62
N PRO A 80 10.67 -1.53 22.14
CA PRO A 80 10.99 -2.60 23.07
C PRO A 80 11.96 -3.59 22.42
N LYS A 81 12.91 -4.13 23.22
CA LYS A 81 14.01 -4.96 22.71
C LYS A 81 13.55 -6.19 21.92
N ASP A 82 12.39 -6.73 22.27
CA ASP A 82 11.84 -7.94 21.67
C ASP A 82 10.77 -7.61 20.60
N THR A 83 10.64 -6.35 20.19
CA THR A 83 9.72 -5.93 19.16
C THR A 83 10.48 -5.28 18.01
N HIS A 84 9.93 -5.46 16.81
CA HIS A 84 10.44 -4.82 15.62
C HIS A 84 9.33 -3.95 15.01
N PRO A 85 9.23 -2.67 15.42
CA PRO A 85 8.28 -1.77 14.79
C PRO A 85 8.49 -1.79 13.27
N PRO A 86 7.44 -2.06 12.48
CA PRO A 86 7.59 -2.20 11.04
C PRO A 86 8.04 -0.90 10.39
N ASN A 87 8.65 -1.03 9.22
CA ASN A 87 8.89 0.07 8.32
C ASN A 87 7.53 0.55 7.76
N LEU A 88 7.19 1.82 8.03
CA LEU A 88 5.93 2.44 7.61
C LEU A 88 6.05 3.19 6.28
N VAL A 89 7.23 3.16 5.64
CA VAL A 89 7.49 3.89 4.39
C VAL A 89 7.77 2.98 3.19
N ASP A 90 7.86 1.68 3.39
CA ASP A 90 8.00 0.71 2.29
C ASP A 90 6.63 0.23 1.76
N ALA A 91 6.67 -0.69 0.80
CA ALA A 91 5.47 -1.23 0.17
C ALA A 91 4.85 -2.39 0.95
N THR A 92 5.45 -2.86 2.05
CA THR A 92 5.01 -4.05 2.79
C THR A 92 4.44 -3.65 4.14
N TRP A 93 3.15 -3.93 4.36
CA TRP A 93 2.42 -3.58 5.57
C TRP A 93 1.84 -4.83 6.23
N ASP A 94 2.35 -5.18 7.41
CA ASP A 94 1.98 -6.41 8.12
C ASP A 94 0.52 -6.43 8.57
N HIS A 95 -0.05 -5.26 8.88
CA HIS A 95 -1.41 -5.11 9.42
C HIS A 95 -2.36 -4.40 8.44
N GLY A 96 -2.00 -4.35 7.16
CA GLY A 96 -2.75 -3.68 6.11
C GLY A 96 -2.43 -2.20 5.97
N SER A 97 -2.66 -1.65 4.78
CA SER A 97 -2.26 -0.30 4.38
C SER A 97 -3.42 0.60 3.97
N THR A 98 -4.67 0.15 4.16
CA THR A 98 -5.82 1.02 3.95
C THR A 98 -5.98 2.02 5.09
N ASP A 99 -6.63 3.14 4.83
CA ASP A 99 -6.88 4.18 5.84
C ASP A 99 -7.45 3.61 7.14
N GLY A 100 -8.48 2.78 7.02
CA GLY A 100 -9.17 2.21 8.16
C GLY A 100 -8.35 1.17 8.91
N GLU A 101 -7.49 0.40 8.23
CA GLU A 101 -6.60 -0.56 8.88
C GLU A 101 -5.51 0.17 9.68
N ILE A 102 -4.90 1.20 9.09
CA ILE A 102 -3.90 2.03 9.79
C ILE A 102 -4.55 2.73 10.99
N PHE A 103 -5.72 3.34 10.79
CA PHE A 103 -6.48 3.97 11.86
C PHE A 103 -6.78 3.01 13.00
N THR A 104 -7.28 1.80 12.68
CA THR A 104 -7.64 0.79 13.68
C THR A 104 -6.40 0.31 14.44
N SER A 105 -5.30 0.06 13.74
CA SER A 105 -4.03 -0.33 14.35
C SER A 105 -3.51 0.73 15.33
N ILE A 106 -3.61 2.00 15.00
CA ILE A 106 -3.20 3.10 15.89
C ILE A 106 -4.18 3.21 17.08
N LYS A 107 -5.47 3.21 16.81
CA LYS A 107 -6.51 3.43 17.81
C LYS A 107 -6.56 2.31 18.85
N GLU A 108 -6.59 1.07 18.37
CA GLU A 108 -6.79 -0.12 19.22
C GLU A 108 -5.47 -0.80 19.62
N GLY A 109 -4.36 -0.42 19.00
CA GLY A 109 -3.08 -1.09 19.20
C GLY A 109 -2.99 -2.43 18.47
N ILE A 110 -1.85 -3.09 18.59
CA ILE A 110 -1.57 -4.39 17.95
C ILE A 110 -1.29 -5.40 19.05
N GLY A 111 -2.20 -6.38 19.19
CA GLY A 111 -2.13 -7.44 20.21
C GLY A 111 -1.46 -8.71 19.69
N PRO A 112 -1.40 -9.78 20.50
CA PRO A 112 -2.02 -9.91 21.83
C PRO A 112 -1.24 -9.28 23.00
N LYS A 113 0.06 -9.03 22.84
CA LYS A 113 0.91 -8.45 23.89
C LYS A 113 0.90 -6.93 23.91
N PHE A 114 0.19 -6.28 22.97
CA PHE A 114 0.20 -4.84 22.78
C PHE A 114 1.62 -4.29 22.59
N ASP A 115 2.39 -4.91 21.71
CA ASP A 115 3.69 -4.40 21.28
C ASP A 115 3.55 -2.98 20.75
N MET A 116 2.46 -2.69 20.02
CA MET A 116 1.98 -1.35 19.79
C MET A 116 0.77 -1.06 20.70
N LYS A 117 0.96 -0.15 21.65
CA LYS A 117 -0.09 0.23 22.61
C LYS A 117 -1.22 1.03 21.95
N PRO A 118 -2.49 0.85 22.42
CA PRO A 118 -3.61 1.64 21.95
C PRO A 118 -3.40 3.15 22.17
N MET A 119 -3.73 3.95 21.18
CA MET A 119 -3.63 5.41 21.27
C MET A 119 -4.95 6.12 21.60
N LYS A 120 -6.09 5.42 21.62
CA LYS A 120 -7.43 5.99 21.87
C LYS A 120 -7.56 6.78 23.18
N ALA A 121 -6.73 6.50 24.18
CA ALA A 121 -6.72 7.26 25.43
C ALA A 121 -5.84 8.52 25.39
N LYS A 122 -5.06 8.70 24.32
CA LYS A 122 -4.06 9.78 24.20
C LYS A 122 -4.30 10.70 23.01
N MET A 123 -5.05 10.24 22.02
CA MET A 123 -5.29 10.93 20.77
C MET A 123 -6.78 10.92 20.43
N MET A 124 -7.28 12.02 19.91
CA MET A 124 -8.61 12.06 19.30
C MET A 124 -8.59 11.33 17.96
N ASP A 125 -9.75 10.86 17.53
CA ASP A 125 -9.88 10.18 16.23
C ASP A 125 -9.38 11.06 15.07
N THR A 126 -9.65 12.35 15.13
CA THR A 126 -9.16 13.34 14.14
C THR A 126 -7.63 13.38 14.07
N ASP A 127 -6.93 13.30 15.22
CA ASP A 127 -5.47 13.29 15.25
C ASP A 127 -4.93 12.00 14.63
N ILE A 128 -5.57 10.88 14.91
CA ILE A 128 -5.21 9.58 14.31
C ILE A 128 -5.40 9.64 12.79
N TRP A 129 -6.51 10.19 12.30
CA TRP A 129 -6.75 10.36 10.86
C TRP A 129 -5.73 11.28 10.19
N ASN A 130 -5.29 12.33 10.87
CA ASN A 130 -4.20 13.16 10.39
C ASN A 130 -2.88 12.38 10.30
N VAL A 131 -2.59 11.50 11.26
CA VAL A 131 -1.42 10.60 11.19
C VAL A 131 -1.54 9.65 10.01
N VAL A 132 -2.71 9.10 9.72
CA VAL A 132 -2.94 8.27 8.51
C VAL A 132 -2.57 9.06 7.24
N ASN A 133 -3.03 10.30 7.10
CA ASN A 133 -2.69 11.16 5.97
C ASN A 133 -1.18 11.43 5.88
N TYR A 134 -0.52 11.66 7.01
CA TYR A 134 0.92 11.84 7.05
C TYR A 134 1.67 10.57 6.61
N LEU A 135 1.31 9.40 7.13
CA LEU A 135 1.93 8.12 6.75
C LEU A 135 1.80 7.86 5.26
N HIS A 136 0.63 8.06 4.67
CA HIS A 136 0.46 7.95 3.22
C HIS A 136 1.31 8.95 2.42
N SER A 137 1.60 10.12 3.00
CA SER A 137 2.41 11.14 2.33
C SER A 137 3.91 10.80 2.28
N ILE A 138 4.38 9.97 3.22
CA ILE A 138 5.80 9.55 3.29
C ILE A 138 6.03 8.13 2.77
N ALA A 139 4.98 7.33 2.61
CA ALA A 139 5.09 5.97 2.09
C ALA A 139 5.61 5.98 0.64
N LYS A 140 6.57 5.12 0.35
CA LYS A 140 7.06 4.86 -1.02
C LYS A 140 6.02 4.04 -1.76
N LYS A 141 5.61 4.52 -2.91
CA LYS A 141 4.69 3.82 -3.82
C LYS A 141 5.45 2.83 -4.69
#